data_02dcde8e5bcf84f8988e0d65b11443ff
#
_entry.id   02dcde8e5bcf84f8988e0d65b11443ff
#
_cell.length_a   1.000
_cell.length_b   1.000
_cell.length_c   1.000
_cell.angle_alpha   90.00
_cell.angle_beta   90.00
_cell.angle_gamma   90.00
#
_symmetry.space_group_name_H-M   'P 1'
#
loop_
_entity.id
_entity.type
_entity.pdbx_description
1 polymer ?
#
loop_
_entity_poly.entity_id
_entity_poly.type
_entity_poly.pdbx_seq_one_letter_code
_entity_poly.pdbx_strand_id
1 'polypeptide(L)'
;MNKPDVAKVAGEYERILVEFFELSAGLAPRFDLILLGMGNDGHTASLFPGTEVLNERTRLVAAPWVEKLNGYRFTMTLPVLNNAATVVFLVCGEEKSGILKEVLEGPPDQYPAQAIKPATGQLTWLIDRAAASKLKS
;
A
#
# COMPACT_ATOMS: atom_id res chain seq x y z
N MET A 1 10.06 15.48 -12.91
CA MET A 1 9.25 16.34 -12.02
C MET A 1 10.02 16.58 -10.73
N ASN A 2 10.15 17.80 -10.30
CA ASN A 2 10.88 18.13 -9.07
C ASN A 2 9.98 18.01 -7.81
N LYS A 3 10.56 18.08 -6.61
CA LYS A 3 9.84 17.90 -5.36
C LYS A 3 8.62 18.82 -5.16
N PRO A 4 8.69 20.14 -5.45
CA PRO A 4 7.50 21.00 -5.35
C PRO A 4 6.37 20.58 -6.29
N ASP A 5 6.69 20.16 -7.51
CA ASP A 5 5.68 19.76 -8.49
C ASP A 5 4.96 18.46 -8.07
N VAL A 6 5.70 17.47 -7.56
CA VAL A 6 5.09 16.22 -7.11
C VAL A 6 4.22 16.43 -5.89
N ALA A 7 4.61 17.30 -4.96
CA ALA A 7 3.80 17.62 -3.79
C ALA A 7 2.49 18.31 -4.20
N LYS A 8 2.56 19.22 -5.17
CA LYS A 8 1.38 19.89 -5.73
C LYS A 8 0.43 18.88 -6.38
N VAL A 9 0.94 18.00 -7.23
CA VAL A 9 0.13 16.97 -7.92
C VAL A 9 -0.50 16.00 -6.91
N ALA A 10 0.24 15.57 -5.89
CA ALA A 10 -0.31 14.75 -4.82
C ALA A 10 -1.46 15.46 -4.09
N GLY A 11 -1.29 16.75 -3.77
CA GLY A 11 -2.32 17.56 -3.15
C GLY A 11 -3.56 17.76 -4.03
N GLU A 12 -3.38 17.94 -5.34
CA GLU A 12 -4.49 18.04 -6.29
C GLU A 12 -5.29 16.73 -6.36
N TYR A 13 -4.61 15.59 -6.39
CA TYR A 13 -5.29 14.29 -6.37
C TYR A 13 -6.02 14.05 -5.05
N GLU A 14 -5.40 14.40 -3.93
CA GLU A 14 -6.06 14.34 -2.62
C GLU A 14 -7.35 15.17 -2.59
N ARG A 15 -7.31 16.39 -3.14
CA ARG A 15 -8.50 17.25 -3.25
C ARG A 15 -9.62 16.58 -4.06
N ILE A 16 -9.27 15.92 -5.18
CA ILE A 16 -10.24 15.17 -5.99
C ILE A 16 -10.91 14.07 -5.16
N LEU A 17 -10.14 13.33 -4.36
CA LEU A 17 -10.70 12.31 -3.48
C LEU A 17 -11.64 12.90 -2.42
N VAL A 18 -11.24 14.01 -1.80
CA VAL A 18 -12.07 14.70 -0.81
C VAL A 18 -13.39 15.14 -1.42
N GLU A 19 -13.34 15.73 -2.60
CA GLU A 19 -14.55 16.19 -3.31
C GLU A 19 -15.44 15.02 -3.75
N PHE A 20 -14.84 13.99 -4.39
CA PHE A 20 -15.58 12.83 -4.90
C PHE A 20 -16.30 12.05 -3.79
N PHE A 21 -15.64 11.84 -2.66
CA PHE A 21 -16.19 11.11 -1.53
C PHE A 21 -16.96 12.01 -0.54
N GLU A 22 -17.04 13.32 -0.80
CA GLU A 22 -17.70 14.31 0.06
C GLU A 22 -17.18 14.22 1.51
N LEU A 23 -15.85 14.13 1.66
CA LEU A 23 -15.21 13.89 2.96
C LEU A 23 -15.22 15.12 3.85
N SER A 24 -15.57 14.92 5.12
CA SER A 24 -15.31 15.88 6.18
C SER A 24 -13.82 15.90 6.51
N ALA A 25 -13.34 17.03 7.09
CA ALA A 25 -11.94 17.20 7.44
C ALA A 25 -11.43 16.06 8.35
N GLY A 26 -10.27 15.52 8.00
CA GLY A 26 -9.61 14.46 8.76
C GLY A 26 -10.11 13.05 8.48
N LEU A 27 -11.10 12.88 7.61
CA LEU A 27 -11.61 11.57 7.23
C LEU A 27 -10.93 11.04 5.96
N ALA A 28 -10.76 9.73 5.90
CA ALA A 28 -10.26 9.02 4.73
C ALA A 28 -11.42 8.46 3.89
N PRO A 29 -11.26 8.36 2.55
CA PRO A 29 -12.25 7.72 1.70
C PRO A 29 -12.37 6.24 2.03
N ARG A 30 -13.56 5.69 1.87
CA ARG A 30 -13.79 4.25 2.01
C ARG A 30 -14.08 3.65 0.64
N PHE A 31 -13.05 3.05 0.05
CA PHE A 31 -13.22 2.26 -1.17
C PHE A 31 -13.90 0.93 -0.84
N ASP A 32 -14.76 0.47 -1.73
CA ASP A 32 -15.40 -0.85 -1.59
C ASP A 32 -14.40 -1.97 -1.77
N LEU A 33 -13.48 -1.81 -2.72
CA LEU A 33 -12.45 -2.78 -3.04
C LEU A 33 -11.14 -2.07 -3.43
N ILE A 34 -10.05 -2.50 -2.83
CA ILE A 34 -8.70 -2.14 -3.24
C ILE A 34 -7.95 -3.42 -3.62
N LEU A 35 -7.41 -3.44 -4.83
CA LEU A 35 -6.52 -4.51 -5.29
C LEU A 35 -5.07 -4.06 -5.14
N LEU A 36 -4.26 -4.89 -4.51
CA LEU A 36 -2.83 -4.63 -4.28
C LEU A 36 -1.97 -5.76 -4.83
N GLY A 37 -0.82 -5.40 -5.37
CA GLY A 37 0.28 -6.33 -5.60
C GLY A 37 1.32 -6.23 -4.50
N MET A 38 2.36 -7.06 -4.58
CA MET A 38 3.49 -7.03 -3.66
C MET A 38 4.80 -7.22 -4.43
N GLY A 39 5.77 -6.36 -4.13
CA GLY A 39 7.13 -6.50 -4.68
C GLY A 39 7.98 -7.49 -3.90
N ASN A 40 9.14 -7.86 -4.47
CA ASN A 40 10.08 -8.79 -3.84
C ASN A 40 10.73 -8.25 -2.56
N ASP A 41 10.64 -6.94 -2.34
CA ASP A 41 11.07 -6.25 -1.13
C ASP A 41 9.93 -6.05 -0.11
N GLY A 42 8.78 -6.62 -0.37
CA GLY A 42 7.59 -6.50 0.49
C GLY A 42 6.86 -5.18 0.36
N HIS A 43 7.21 -4.33 -0.64
CA HIS A 43 6.43 -3.11 -0.88
C HIS A 43 5.05 -3.44 -1.44
N THR A 44 4.10 -2.57 -1.18
CA THR A 44 2.78 -2.57 -1.82
C THR A 44 2.37 -1.15 -2.14
N ALA A 45 1.52 -0.95 -3.15
CA ALA A 45 1.30 0.37 -3.74
C ALA A 45 2.67 1.00 -4.06
N SER A 46 2.93 2.24 -3.63
CA SER A 46 4.30 2.78 -3.62
C SER A 46 4.81 3.05 -2.19
N LEU A 47 4.43 2.16 -1.27
CA LEU A 47 4.92 2.12 0.09
C LEU A 47 6.15 1.21 0.14
N PHE A 48 7.34 1.80 -0.03
CA PHE A 48 8.60 1.07 -0.06
C PHE A 48 9.25 1.03 1.32
N PRO A 49 10.01 -0.04 1.62
CA PRO A 49 10.73 -0.14 2.90
C PRO A 49 11.63 1.09 3.13
N GLY A 50 11.65 1.58 4.36
CA GLY A 50 12.50 2.69 4.78
C GLY A 50 12.07 4.08 4.31
N THR A 51 10.91 4.22 3.68
CA THR A 51 10.39 5.52 3.27
C THR A 51 9.52 6.17 4.35
N GLU A 52 9.57 7.50 4.44
CA GLU A 52 8.81 8.27 5.43
C GLU A 52 7.29 8.12 5.27
N VAL A 53 6.83 7.79 4.07
CA VAL A 53 5.39 7.62 3.79
C VAL A 53 4.74 6.52 4.62
N LEU A 54 5.51 5.57 5.13
CA LEU A 54 5.03 4.53 6.04
C LEU A 54 4.53 5.11 7.38
N ASN A 55 4.99 6.30 7.74
CA ASN A 55 4.60 7.01 8.95
C ASN A 55 3.51 8.07 8.71
N GLU A 56 3.06 8.22 7.46
CA GLU A 56 2.02 9.20 7.12
C GLU A 56 0.68 8.79 7.74
N ARG A 57 0.02 9.71 8.45
CA ARG A 57 -1.23 9.44 9.16
C ARG A 57 -2.37 10.41 8.83
N THR A 58 -2.07 11.48 8.11
CA THR A 58 -3.04 12.55 7.83
C THR A 58 -3.33 12.74 6.35
N ARG A 59 -2.33 12.65 5.50
CA ARG A 59 -2.50 12.80 4.05
C ARG A 59 -3.13 11.56 3.44
N LEU A 60 -3.93 11.76 2.39
CA LEU A 60 -4.55 10.67 1.64
C LEU A 60 -3.67 10.20 0.49
N VAL A 61 -2.94 11.15 -0.12
CA VAL A 61 -2.02 10.89 -1.22
C VAL A 61 -0.65 11.46 -0.88
N ALA A 62 0.38 10.71 -1.18
CA ALA A 62 1.77 11.12 -0.99
C ALA A 62 2.61 10.84 -2.23
N ALA A 63 3.76 11.49 -2.32
CA ALA A 63 4.72 11.31 -3.40
C ALA A 63 6.12 11.09 -2.82
N PRO A 64 6.40 9.90 -2.24
CA PRO A 64 7.71 9.61 -1.69
C PRO A 64 8.78 9.53 -2.78
N TRP A 65 9.99 9.95 -2.43
CA TRP A 65 11.18 9.61 -3.19
C TRP A 65 11.54 8.15 -2.94
N VAL A 66 11.72 7.38 -3.99
CA VAL A 66 12.10 5.97 -3.91
C VAL A 66 13.50 5.80 -4.45
N GLU A 67 14.48 5.65 -3.57
CA GLU A 67 15.91 5.62 -3.90
C GLU A 67 16.24 4.58 -4.96
N LYS A 68 15.79 3.35 -4.78
CA LYS A 68 16.08 2.25 -5.73
C LYS A 68 15.50 2.47 -7.13
N LEU A 69 14.51 3.36 -7.27
CA LEU A 69 13.90 3.72 -8.54
C LEU A 69 14.40 5.08 -9.05
N ASN A 70 15.24 5.74 -8.26
CA ASN A 70 15.75 7.09 -8.53
C ASN A 70 14.62 8.04 -8.97
N GLY A 71 13.53 8.09 -8.25
CA GLY A 71 12.39 8.90 -8.64
C GLY A 71 11.24 8.92 -7.63
N TYR A 72 10.38 9.90 -7.80
CA TYR A 72 9.14 10.00 -7.03
C TYR A 72 8.10 9.01 -7.52
N ARG A 73 7.28 8.52 -6.60
CA ARG A 73 6.12 7.69 -6.87
C ARG A 73 4.91 8.24 -6.14
N PHE A 74 3.78 8.30 -6.82
CA PHE A 74 2.51 8.65 -6.16
C PHE A 74 1.91 7.40 -5.53
N THR A 75 1.34 7.58 -4.35
CA THR A 75 0.71 6.47 -3.62
C THR A 75 -0.46 6.95 -2.78
N MET A 76 -1.48 6.12 -2.66
CA MET A 76 -2.40 6.19 -1.54
C MET A 76 -1.62 5.88 -0.26
N THR A 77 -2.00 6.51 0.83
CA THR A 77 -1.38 6.32 2.15
C THR A 77 -2.07 5.20 2.94
N LEU A 78 -1.44 4.77 4.02
CA LEU A 78 -2.03 3.75 4.90
C LEU A 78 -3.42 4.13 5.44
N PRO A 79 -3.70 5.38 5.83
CA PRO A 79 -5.06 5.79 6.21
C PRO A 79 -6.12 5.46 5.15
N VAL A 80 -5.81 5.61 3.87
CA VAL A 80 -6.74 5.28 2.78
C VAL A 80 -6.84 3.76 2.60
N LEU A 81 -5.69 3.09 2.48
CA LEU A 81 -5.65 1.65 2.22
C LEU A 81 -6.31 0.85 3.35
N ASN A 82 -6.09 1.26 4.60
CA ASN A 82 -6.64 0.59 5.78
C ASN A 82 -8.08 1.00 6.11
N ASN A 83 -8.67 1.91 5.35
CA ASN A 83 -10.08 2.28 5.49
C ASN A 83 -11.00 1.57 4.48
N ALA A 84 -10.45 0.80 3.56
CA ALA A 84 -11.22 0.07 2.56
C ALA A 84 -12.15 -0.97 3.18
N ALA A 85 -13.28 -1.23 2.54
CA ALA A 85 -14.18 -2.30 2.93
C ALA A 85 -13.56 -3.67 2.66
N THR A 86 -12.86 -3.82 1.54
CA THR A 86 -12.14 -5.05 1.20
C THR A 86 -10.81 -4.69 0.54
N VAL A 87 -9.73 -5.31 1.01
CA VAL A 87 -8.43 -5.28 0.36
C VAL A 87 -8.08 -6.68 -0.10
N VAL A 88 -7.67 -6.83 -1.35
CA VAL A 88 -7.23 -8.10 -1.92
C VAL A 88 -5.81 -7.94 -2.45
N PHE A 89 -4.88 -8.72 -1.90
CA PHE A 89 -3.56 -8.90 -2.50
C PHE A 89 -3.63 -9.96 -3.60
N LEU A 90 -3.04 -9.65 -4.74
CA LEU A 90 -2.85 -10.57 -5.86
C LEU A 90 -1.35 -10.87 -5.98
N VAL A 91 -0.93 -12.09 -5.63
CA VAL A 91 0.48 -12.48 -5.63
C VAL A 91 0.65 -13.81 -6.35
N CYS A 92 1.39 -13.79 -7.45
CA CYS A 92 1.62 -14.95 -8.30
C CYS A 92 3.11 -15.14 -8.60
N GLY A 93 3.50 -16.38 -8.81
CA GLY A 93 4.84 -16.75 -9.25
C GLY A 93 5.77 -17.20 -8.13
N GLU A 94 6.65 -18.13 -8.46
CA GLU A 94 7.60 -18.72 -7.50
C GLU A 94 8.60 -17.70 -6.95
N GLU A 95 8.95 -16.68 -7.73
CA GLU A 95 9.83 -15.60 -7.30
C GLU A 95 9.27 -14.80 -6.11
N LYS A 96 7.97 -14.88 -5.87
CA LYS A 96 7.32 -14.24 -4.72
C LYS A 96 7.28 -15.13 -3.47
N SER A 97 7.59 -16.41 -3.60
CA SER A 97 7.41 -17.38 -2.51
C SER A 97 8.20 -17.05 -1.25
N GLY A 98 9.41 -16.53 -1.40
CA GLY A 98 10.26 -16.13 -0.28
C GLY A 98 9.68 -14.97 0.49
N ILE A 99 9.41 -13.86 -0.19
CA ILE A 99 8.86 -12.66 0.46
C ILE A 99 7.43 -12.90 0.99
N LEU A 100 6.62 -13.68 0.29
CA LEU A 100 5.28 -14.01 0.75
C LEU A 100 5.32 -14.77 2.08
N LYS A 101 6.24 -15.71 2.23
CA LYS A 101 6.45 -16.42 3.49
C LYS A 101 6.84 -15.46 4.62
N GLU A 102 7.78 -14.56 4.37
CA GLU A 102 8.21 -13.57 5.36
C GLU A 102 7.06 -12.66 5.80
N VAL A 103 6.24 -12.22 4.84
CA VAL A 103 5.11 -11.33 5.11
C VAL A 103 4.00 -12.02 5.89
N LEU A 104 3.67 -13.26 5.54
CA LEU A 104 2.53 -13.99 6.14
C LEU A 104 2.89 -14.75 7.42
N GLU A 105 4.10 -15.30 7.50
CA GLU A 105 4.51 -16.19 8.59
C GLU A 105 5.71 -15.67 9.40
N GLY A 106 6.38 -14.62 8.92
CA GLY A 106 7.53 -14.01 9.57
C GLY A 106 7.16 -13.03 10.68
N PRO A 107 8.18 -12.40 11.31
CA PRO A 107 7.92 -11.39 12.33
C PRO A 107 7.10 -10.23 11.81
N PRO A 108 6.23 -9.62 12.63
CA PRO A 108 5.42 -8.48 12.22
C PRO A 108 6.27 -7.23 11.98
N ASP A 109 5.70 -6.27 11.27
CA ASP A 109 6.24 -4.91 11.09
C ASP A 109 7.62 -4.85 10.41
N GLN A 110 7.95 -5.85 9.59
CA GLN A 110 9.20 -5.90 8.82
C GLN A 110 9.03 -5.36 7.40
N TYR A 111 7.85 -5.50 6.84
CA TYR A 111 7.58 -5.16 5.44
C TYR A 111 6.34 -4.26 5.30
N PRO A 112 6.34 -3.32 4.32
CA PRO A 112 5.17 -2.46 4.09
C PRO A 112 3.86 -3.21 3.88
N ALA A 113 3.88 -4.35 3.18
CA ALA A 113 2.68 -5.16 2.98
C ALA A 113 2.02 -5.62 4.29
N GLN A 114 2.81 -5.81 5.36
CA GLN A 114 2.30 -6.17 6.68
C GLN A 114 1.56 -5.01 7.39
N ALA A 115 1.76 -3.78 6.93
CA ALA A 115 1.06 -2.61 7.44
C ALA A 115 -0.38 -2.47 6.89
N ILE A 116 -0.74 -3.28 5.90
CA ILE A 116 -2.11 -3.34 5.38
C ILE A 116 -2.96 -4.17 6.35
N LYS A 117 -3.74 -3.46 7.16
CA LYS A 117 -4.61 -4.02 8.21
C LYS A 117 -5.91 -3.24 8.21
N PRO A 118 -6.89 -3.57 7.34
CA PRO A 118 -8.16 -2.85 7.29
C PRO A 118 -8.85 -2.85 8.66
N ALA A 119 -9.13 -1.65 9.17
CA ALA A 119 -9.63 -1.48 10.55
C ALA A 119 -11.01 -2.10 10.76
N THR A 120 -11.91 -1.92 9.79
CA THR A 120 -13.29 -2.43 9.83
C THR A 120 -13.65 -3.20 8.55
N GLY A 121 -12.64 -3.54 7.76
CA GLY A 121 -12.80 -4.24 6.48
C GLY A 121 -12.20 -5.63 6.52
N GLN A 122 -12.14 -6.23 5.33
CA GLN A 122 -11.60 -7.57 5.13
C GLN A 122 -10.29 -7.50 4.34
N LEU A 123 -9.37 -8.39 4.67
CA LEU A 123 -8.12 -8.59 3.94
C LEU A 123 -8.08 -10.02 3.39
N THR A 124 -7.90 -10.15 2.09
CA THR A 124 -7.79 -11.44 1.40
C THR A 124 -6.49 -11.49 0.60
N TRP A 125 -5.81 -12.61 0.66
CA TRP A 125 -4.65 -12.92 -0.15
C TRP A 125 -5.04 -13.94 -1.22
N LEU A 126 -5.08 -13.53 -2.49
CA LEU A 126 -5.23 -14.42 -3.63
C LEU A 126 -3.84 -14.75 -4.17
N ILE A 127 -3.43 -15.98 -3.97
CA ILE A 127 -2.08 -16.45 -4.31
C ILE A 127 -2.16 -17.73 -5.14
N ASP A 128 -1.26 -17.88 -6.08
CA ASP A 128 -1.15 -19.14 -6.82
C ASP A 128 -0.28 -20.16 -6.05
N ARG A 129 -0.27 -21.40 -6.52
CA ARG A 129 0.49 -22.48 -5.89
C ARG A 129 1.98 -22.21 -5.88
N ALA A 130 2.50 -21.57 -6.94
CA ALA A 130 3.93 -21.26 -7.06
C ALA A 130 4.35 -20.22 -6.00
N ALA A 131 3.58 -19.16 -5.84
CA ALA A 131 3.82 -18.17 -4.78
C ALA A 131 3.68 -18.79 -3.39
N ALA A 132 2.75 -19.72 -3.19
CA ALA A 132 2.49 -20.39 -1.91
C ALA A 132 3.50 -21.51 -1.58
N SER A 133 4.44 -21.83 -2.46
CA SER A 133 5.29 -23.03 -2.35
C SER A 133 6.12 -23.14 -1.07
N LYS A 134 6.41 -22.04 -0.41
CA LYS A 134 7.19 -21.99 0.85
C LYS A 134 6.35 -21.78 2.10
N LEU A 135 5.04 -21.58 1.95
CA LEU A 135 4.14 -21.46 3.09
C LEU A 135 3.96 -22.80 3.79
N LYS A 136 3.75 -22.73 5.10
CA LYS A 136 3.31 -23.91 5.86
C LYS A 136 1.86 -24.18 5.52
N SER A 137 1.57 -25.40 5.16
CA SER A 137 0.21 -25.83 4.85
C SER A 137 -0.66 -25.99 6.08
#